data_95513a9e005e68889b4010bd1009f941
#
_entry.id   95513a9e005e68889b4010bd1009f941
#
_cell.length_a   1.000
_cell.length_b   1.000
_cell.length_c   1.000
_cell.angle_alpha   90.00
_cell.angle_beta   90.00
_cell.angle_gamma   90.00
#
_symmetry.space_group_name_H-M   'P 1'
#
loop_
_entity.id
_entity.type
_entity.pdbx_description
1 polymer ?
#
loop_
_entity_poly.entity_id
_entity_poly.type
_entity_poly.pdbx_seq_one_letter_code
_entity_poly.pdbx_strand_id
1 'polypeptide(L)'
;VAGASVRRADNLAVVTGLVTPHRWREVSRTSIEAIVGAARLCARYSVIDIAATSLEKATRGVNRDDVALGVLERADRLVIVARGDIVGINRLSFLARWWSEQGRDIPVDVIVNRVSSDAIGARPVAALQAAIGAFMPGRIFHTVNEDPGVARAALRAQALGEKGTRCQATDALEAIVAQWVPTL
;
A
#
# COMPACT_ATOMS: atom_id res chain seq x y z
N VAL A 1 12.16 8.41 -16.64
CA VAL A 1 10.81 8.33 -16.06
C VAL A 1 9.76 8.82 -17.05
N ALA A 2 9.99 9.97 -17.73
CA ALA A 2 9.01 10.52 -18.67
C ALA A 2 8.62 9.54 -19.81
N GLY A 3 9.55 8.74 -20.33
CA GLY A 3 9.30 7.76 -21.39
C GLY A 3 8.63 6.45 -20.91
N ALA A 4 8.53 6.21 -19.60
CA ALA A 4 7.92 5.02 -19.01
C ALA A 4 6.58 5.30 -18.33
N SER A 5 6.16 6.56 -18.25
CA SER A 5 4.90 6.95 -17.64
C SER A 5 3.79 7.10 -18.66
N VAL A 6 2.59 6.65 -18.30
CA VAL A 6 1.36 6.84 -19.08
C VAL A 6 0.51 7.86 -18.35
N ARG A 7 0.21 8.99 -19.01
CA ARG A 7 -0.73 9.98 -18.47
C ARG A 7 -2.16 9.42 -18.55
N ARG A 8 -2.85 9.41 -17.43
CA ARG A 8 -4.24 8.94 -17.31
C ARG A 8 -5.25 10.08 -17.13
N ALA A 9 -4.81 11.18 -16.53
CA ALA A 9 -5.57 12.41 -16.37
C ALA A 9 -4.59 13.58 -16.34
N ASP A 10 -5.07 14.81 -16.32
CA ASP A 10 -4.23 16.02 -16.31
C ASP A 10 -3.28 16.05 -15.11
N ASN A 11 -3.73 15.49 -13.98
CA ASN A 11 -3.00 15.45 -12.72
C ASN A 11 -2.53 14.03 -12.32
N LEU A 12 -2.69 13.01 -13.19
CA LEU A 12 -2.33 11.63 -12.89
C LEU A 12 -1.46 11.02 -13.99
N ALA A 13 -0.26 10.63 -13.61
CA ALA A 13 0.62 9.79 -14.41
C ALA A 13 0.86 8.45 -13.71
N VAL A 14 0.87 7.37 -14.46
CA VAL A 14 1.08 6.02 -13.96
C VAL A 14 2.35 5.44 -14.57
N VAL A 15 3.26 4.97 -13.73
CA VAL A 15 4.40 4.14 -14.14
C VAL A 15 4.02 2.70 -13.85
N THR A 16 3.83 1.92 -14.91
CA THR A 16 3.49 0.50 -14.76
C THR A 16 4.72 -0.28 -14.28
N GLY A 17 4.48 -1.33 -13.51
CA GLY A 17 5.52 -2.27 -13.14
C GLY A 17 6.08 -3.05 -14.33
N LEU A 18 6.93 -4.03 -14.04
CA LEU A 18 7.54 -4.88 -15.05
C LEU A 18 6.48 -5.73 -15.76
N VAL A 19 6.53 -5.74 -17.08
CA VAL A 19 5.60 -6.52 -17.93
C VAL A 19 5.72 -8.03 -17.66
N THR A 20 6.93 -8.48 -17.36
CA THR A 20 7.22 -9.89 -17.08
C THR A 20 7.83 -10.07 -15.69
N PRO A 21 7.24 -10.92 -14.83
CA PRO A 21 7.67 -11.05 -13.43
C PRO A 21 9.14 -11.42 -13.24
N HIS A 22 9.73 -12.20 -14.16
CA HIS A 22 11.14 -12.63 -14.04
C HIS A 22 12.15 -11.50 -14.29
N ARG A 23 11.73 -10.37 -14.86
CA ARG A 23 12.59 -9.21 -15.12
C ARG A 23 12.91 -8.38 -13.87
N TRP A 24 12.40 -8.75 -12.69
CA TRP A 24 12.72 -8.05 -11.44
C TRP A 24 14.24 -7.94 -11.18
N ARG A 25 15.03 -8.89 -11.69
CA ARG A 25 16.51 -8.87 -11.57
C ARG A 25 17.17 -7.72 -12.32
N GLU A 26 16.48 -7.09 -13.27
CA GLU A 26 16.94 -5.93 -14.03
C GLU A 26 16.76 -4.63 -13.25
N VAL A 27 15.95 -4.64 -12.20
CA VAL A 27 15.70 -3.47 -11.37
C VAL A 27 16.68 -3.47 -10.21
N SER A 28 17.65 -2.61 -10.27
CA SER A 28 18.61 -2.41 -9.20
C SER A 28 18.09 -1.40 -8.17
N ARG A 29 18.69 -1.41 -6.99
CA ARG A 29 18.47 -0.37 -5.97
C ARG A 29 18.73 1.03 -6.52
N THR A 30 19.80 1.22 -7.29
CA THR A 30 20.13 2.50 -7.95
C THR A 30 19.04 2.94 -8.94
N SER A 31 18.45 1.99 -9.67
CA SER A 31 17.32 2.29 -10.56
C SER A 31 16.10 2.80 -9.77
N ILE A 32 15.79 2.20 -8.63
CA ILE A 32 14.71 2.66 -7.74
C ILE A 32 15.02 4.05 -7.19
N GLU A 33 16.24 4.31 -6.78
CA GLU A 33 16.66 5.63 -6.30
C GLU A 33 16.42 6.71 -7.35
N ALA A 34 16.81 6.43 -8.60
CA ALA A 34 16.60 7.36 -9.71
C ALA A 34 15.10 7.56 -10.02
N ILE A 35 14.29 6.49 -9.96
CA ILE A 35 12.83 6.56 -10.19
C ILE A 35 12.17 7.41 -9.10
N VAL A 36 12.45 7.13 -7.83
CA VAL A 36 11.87 7.89 -6.70
C VAL A 36 12.31 9.35 -6.74
N GLY A 37 13.59 9.61 -7.01
CA GLY A 37 14.12 10.96 -7.17
C GLY A 37 13.43 11.74 -8.29
N ALA A 38 13.25 11.11 -9.46
CA ALA A 38 12.54 11.74 -10.57
C ALA A 38 11.04 11.93 -10.29
N ALA A 39 10.38 11.00 -9.60
CA ALA A 39 8.99 11.14 -9.19
C ALA A 39 8.77 12.36 -8.29
N ARG A 40 9.66 12.60 -7.34
CA ARG A 40 9.63 13.77 -6.44
C ARG A 40 9.76 15.11 -7.19
N LEU A 41 10.43 15.13 -8.33
CA LEU A 41 10.54 16.34 -9.16
C LEU A 41 9.33 16.56 -10.06
N CYS A 42 8.58 15.49 -10.37
CA CYS A 42 7.50 15.52 -11.34
C CYS A 42 6.10 15.60 -10.72
N ALA A 43 5.95 15.20 -9.45
CA ALA A 43 4.65 15.10 -8.80
C ALA A 43 4.71 15.54 -7.34
N ARG A 44 3.65 16.18 -6.88
CA ARG A 44 3.49 16.55 -5.47
C ARG A 44 3.33 15.32 -4.56
N TYR A 45 2.64 14.31 -5.05
CA TYR A 45 2.44 13.03 -4.38
C TYR A 45 2.82 11.88 -5.30
N SER A 46 3.52 10.90 -4.76
CA SER A 46 3.86 9.67 -5.47
C SER A 46 3.45 8.48 -4.60
N VAL A 47 2.59 7.63 -5.12
CA VAL A 47 2.18 6.39 -4.46
C VAL A 47 2.91 5.24 -5.14
N ILE A 48 3.68 4.49 -4.36
CA ILE A 48 4.48 3.37 -4.86
C ILE A 48 3.93 2.09 -4.24
N ASP A 49 3.34 1.24 -5.07
CA ASP A 49 2.89 -0.10 -4.66
C ASP A 49 4.08 -1.05 -4.69
N ILE A 50 4.40 -1.60 -3.53
CA ILE A 50 5.45 -2.61 -3.37
C ILE A 50 4.83 -3.95 -2.99
N ALA A 51 5.35 -5.01 -3.61
CA ALA A 51 4.89 -6.35 -3.29
C ALA A 51 5.14 -6.68 -1.81
N ALA A 52 4.23 -7.46 -1.22
CA ALA A 52 4.49 -8.08 0.07
C ALA A 52 5.69 -9.01 -0.06
N THR A 53 6.74 -8.74 0.69
CA THR A 53 8.01 -9.46 0.67
C THR A 53 8.29 -10.04 2.05
N SER A 54 9.27 -10.92 2.16
CA SER A 54 9.79 -11.38 3.45
C SER A 54 10.54 -10.28 4.20
N LEU A 55 10.92 -9.20 3.49
CA LEU A 55 11.73 -8.08 4.00
C LEU A 55 13.06 -8.52 4.60
N GLU A 56 13.53 -9.68 4.20
CA GLU A 56 14.83 -10.20 4.60
C GLU A 56 15.94 -9.56 3.75
N LYS A 57 16.99 -9.09 4.41
CA LYS A 57 18.17 -8.62 3.70
C LYS A 57 18.89 -9.82 3.06
N ALA A 58 19.24 -9.69 1.78
CA ALA A 58 20.05 -10.70 1.13
C ALA A 58 21.39 -10.87 1.87
N THR A 59 21.70 -12.10 2.19
CA THR A 59 23.03 -12.45 2.70
C THR A 59 24.04 -12.57 1.56
N ARG A 60 23.58 -12.86 0.35
CA ARG A 60 24.40 -12.93 -0.88
C ARG A 60 23.55 -12.71 -2.12
N GLY A 61 24.08 -11.92 -3.07
CA GLY A 61 23.45 -11.71 -4.39
C GLY A 61 22.30 -10.71 -4.38
N VAL A 62 21.57 -10.62 -5.51
CA VAL A 62 20.40 -9.73 -5.68
C VAL A 62 19.18 -10.37 -5.04
N ASN A 63 18.56 -9.69 -4.10
CA ASN A 63 17.32 -10.12 -3.47
C ASN A 63 16.14 -9.33 -4.07
N ARG A 64 15.03 -10.01 -4.27
CA ARG A 64 13.78 -9.39 -4.70
C ARG A 64 13.31 -8.30 -3.72
N ASP A 65 13.64 -8.46 -2.44
CA ASP A 65 13.27 -7.53 -1.38
C ASP A 65 14.10 -6.25 -1.38
N ASP A 66 15.28 -6.21 -2.02
CA ASP A 66 16.15 -5.04 -2.10
C ASP A 66 15.44 -3.85 -2.77
N VAL A 67 14.58 -4.11 -3.75
CA VAL A 67 13.75 -3.09 -4.42
C VAL A 67 12.75 -2.49 -3.44
N ALA A 68 12.03 -3.33 -2.70
CA ALA A 68 11.07 -2.88 -1.70
C ALA A 68 11.75 -2.11 -0.57
N LEU A 69 12.88 -2.61 -0.07
CA LEU A 69 13.70 -1.94 0.96
C LEU A 69 14.19 -0.58 0.46
N GLY A 70 14.65 -0.50 -0.79
CA GLY A 70 15.09 0.75 -1.41
C GLY A 70 14.00 1.82 -1.51
N VAL A 71 12.74 1.41 -1.78
CA VAL A 71 11.58 2.29 -1.74
C VAL A 71 11.27 2.72 -0.31
N LEU A 72 11.19 1.76 0.62
CA LEU A 72 10.85 2.02 2.02
C LEU A 72 11.84 2.99 2.68
N GLU A 73 13.13 2.89 2.37
CA GLU A 73 14.16 3.80 2.90
C GLU A 73 13.98 5.26 2.48
N ARG A 74 13.25 5.49 1.38
CA ARG A 74 13.02 6.83 0.82
C ARG A 74 11.60 7.33 0.99
N ALA A 75 10.73 6.51 1.54
CA ALA A 75 9.35 6.89 1.77
C ALA A 75 9.24 7.97 2.85
N ASP A 76 8.39 8.95 2.62
CA ASP A 76 8.03 9.98 3.59
C ASP A 76 6.86 9.54 4.48
N ARG A 77 6.12 8.51 4.04
CA ARG A 77 5.00 7.87 4.74
C ARG A 77 4.91 6.41 4.32
N LEU A 78 4.63 5.53 5.26
CA LEU A 78 4.33 4.13 5.00
C LEU A 78 2.83 3.87 5.19
N VAL A 79 2.20 3.25 4.20
CA VAL A 79 0.83 2.75 4.32
C VAL A 79 0.88 1.23 4.24
N ILE A 80 0.54 0.57 5.33
CA ILE A 80 0.48 -0.88 5.40
C ILE A 80 -0.96 -1.31 5.11
N VAL A 81 -1.16 -2.08 4.05
CA VAL A 81 -2.46 -2.64 3.71
C VAL A 81 -2.49 -4.10 4.11
N ALA A 82 -3.33 -4.43 5.07
CA ALA A 82 -3.56 -5.79 5.54
C ALA A 82 -4.95 -6.28 5.11
N ARG A 83 -5.09 -7.57 4.87
CA ARG A 83 -6.41 -8.16 4.65
C ARG A 83 -7.12 -8.35 5.99
N GLY A 84 -8.43 -8.10 6.02
CA GLY A 84 -9.30 -8.26 7.18
C GLY A 84 -9.67 -9.72 7.41
N ASP A 85 -8.69 -10.57 7.65
CA ASP A 85 -8.84 -11.95 8.07
C ASP A 85 -7.68 -12.38 8.98
N ILE A 86 -7.76 -13.58 9.54
CA ILE A 86 -6.75 -14.10 10.48
C ILE A 86 -5.35 -14.11 9.86
N VAL A 87 -5.24 -14.50 8.59
CA VAL A 87 -3.95 -14.58 7.89
C VAL A 87 -3.38 -13.19 7.66
N GLY A 88 -4.22 -12.22 7.22
CA GLY A 88 -3.82 -10.84 7.01
C GLY A 88 -3.35 -10.16 8.28
N ILE A 89 -4.07 -10.35 9.39
CA ILE A 89 -3.70 -9.77 10.69
C ILE A 89 -2.41 -10.41 11.24
N ASN A 90 -2.23 -11.72 11.08
CA ASN A 90 -0.97 -12.37 11.46
C ASN A 90 0.22 -11.82 10.65
N ARG A 91 0.08 -11.66 9.33
CA ARG A 91 1.13 -11.03 8.50
C ARG A 91 1.40 -9.57 8.91
N LEU A 92 0.35 -8.82 9.25
CA LEU A 92 0.49 -7.46 9.77
C LEU A 92 1.33 -7.44 11.06
N SER A 93 1.15 -8.40 11.98
CA SER A 93 1.93 -8.45 13.22
C SER A 93 3.42 -8.66 12.97
N PHE A 94 3.78 -9.54 12.02
CA PHE A 94 5.19 -9.72 11.61
C PHE A 94 5.78 -8.46 10.98
N LEU A 95 5.02 -7.82 10.08
CA LEU A 95 5.48 -6.60 9.42
C LEU A 95 5.62 -5.44 10.42
N ALA A 96 4.69 -5.29 11.35
CA ALA A 96 4.74 -4.26 12.39
C ALA A 96 5.97 -4.42 13.29
N ARG A 97 6.27 -5.66 13.70
CA ARG A 97 7.48 -5.98 14.46
C ARG A 97 8.73 -5.63 13.67
N TRP A 98 8.84 -6.14 12.44
CA TRP A 98 9.97 -5.85 11.57
C TRP A 98 10.18 -4.33 11.39
N TRP A 99 9.08 -3.58 11.15
CA TRP A 99 9.16 -2.14 10.97
C TRP A 99 9.65 -1.42 12.23
N SER A 100 9.19 -1.84 13.41
CA SER A 100 9.65 -1.26 14.67
C SER A 100 11.18 -1.43 14.88
N GLU A 101 11.73 -2.52 14.37
CA GLU A 101 13.16 -2.82 14.45
C GLU A 101 14.00 -1.96 13.48
N GLN A 102 13.38 -1.32 12.47
CA GLN A 102 14.09 -0.45 11.53
C GLN A 102 14.45 0.92 12.11
N GLY A 103 13.87 1.31 13.22
CA GLY A 103 14.16 2.58 13.92
C GLY A 103 13.84 3.84 13.09
N ARG A 104 12.92 3.75 12.12
CA ARG A 104 12.54 4.87 11.27
C ARG A 104 11.39 5.67 11.87
N ASP A 105 11.57 6.98 11.92
CA ASP A 105 10.56 7.93 12.41
C ASP A 105 9.83 8.60 11.23
N ILE A 106 8.97 7.84 10.56
CA ILE A 106 8.04 8.37 9.56
C ILE A 106 6.62 7.96 9.92
N PRO A 107 5.61 8.72 9.49
CA PRO A 107 4.21 8.35 9.69
C PRO A 107 3.91 6.96 9.09
N VAL A 108 3.25 6.14 9.90
CA VAL A 108 2.80 4.79 9.49
C VAL A 108 1.29 4.71 9.67
N ASP A 109 0.58 4.50 8.59
CA ASP A 109 -0.85 4.24 8.60
C ASP A 109 -1.13 2.77 8.31
N VAL A 110 -2.17 2.24 8.91
CA VAL A 110 -2.62 0.87 8.68
C VAL A 110 -4.02 0.92 8.08
N ILE A 111 -4.20 0.24 6.95
CA ILE A 111 -5.51 0.03 6.34
C ILE A 111 -5.82 -1.47 6.38
N VAL A 112 -6.89 -1.83 7.08
CA VAL A 112 -7.41 -3.20 7.03
C VAL A 112 -8.48 -3.25 5.95
N ASN A 113 -8.14 -3.92 4.86
CA ASN A 113 -8.96 -4.02 3.66
C ASN A 113 -9.79 -5.31 3.65
N ARG A 114 -10.93 -5.30 2.95
CA ARG A 114 -11.85 -6.44 2.81
C ARG A 114 -12.38 -6.94 4.14
N VAL A 115 -12.74 -6.02 5.01
CA VAL A 115 -13.34 -6.33 6.30
C VAL A 115 -14.77 -6.85 6.09
N SER A 116 -15.06 -8.03 6.62
CA SER A 116 -16.42 -8.62 6.58
C SER A 116 -16.73 -9.36 7.87
N SER A 117 -18.02 -9.46 8.18
CA SER A 117 -18.50 -10.29 9.30
C SER A 117 -18.23 -11.77 9.11
N ASP A 118 -18.20 -12.23 7.87
CA ASP A 118 -17.96 -13.63 7.55
C ASP A 118 -16.52 -14.06 7.87
N ALA A 119 -15.58 -13.13 7.72
CA ALA A 119 -14.15 -13.40 7.96
C ALA A 119 -13.74 -13.22 9.43
N ILE A 120 -14.39 -12.29 10.17
CA ILE A 120 -13.92 -11.84 11.49
C ILE A 120 -14.99 -12.01 12.57
N GLY A 121 -16.25 -12.22 12.18
CA GLY A 121 -17.39 -12.35 13.10
C GLY A 121 -18.24 -11.09 13.21
N ALA A 122 -19.27 -11.15 14.04
CA ALA A 122 -20.35 -10.16 14.11
C ALA A 122 -19.91 -8.72 14.47
N ARG A 123 -18.77 -8.55 15.11
CA ARG A 123 -18.22 -7.24 15.48
C ARG A 123 -16.79 -7.06 14.91
N PRO A 124 -16.64 -6.98 13.58
CA PRO A 124 -15.33 -7.06 12.95
C PRO A 124 -14.39 -5.95 13.41
N VAL A 125 -14.86 -4.71 13.53
CA VAL A 125 -14.01 -3.57 13.96
C VAL A 125 -13.53 -3.77 15.39
N ALA A 126 -14.37 -4.20 16.33
CA ALA A 126 -13.95 -4.44 17.71
C ALA A 126 -12.95 -5.60 17.83
N ALA A 127 -13.15 -6.66 17.03
CA ALA A 127 -12.22 -7.79 16.98
C ALA A 127 -10.87 -7.36 16.42
N LEU A 128 -10.84 -6.53 15.37
CA LEU A 128 -9.62 -5.95 14.80
C LEU A 128 -8.92 -5.04 15.80
N GLN A 129 -9.66 -4.19 16.53
CA GLN A 129 -9.10 -3.33 17.57
C GLN A 129 -8.39 -4.13 18.66
N ALA A 130 -9.01 -5.21 19.12
CA ALA A 130 -8.41 -6.09 20.12
C ALA A 130 -7.16 -6.79 19.58
N ALA A 131 -7.23 -7.34 18.37
CA ALA A 131 -6.12 -8.06 17.75
C ALA A 131 -4.93 -7.16 17.43
N ILE A 132 -5.17 -6.01 16.80
CA ILE A 132 -4.11 -5.06 16.41
C ILE A 132 -3.54 -4.38 17.64
N GLY A 133 -4.38 -4.02 18.61
CA GLY A 133 -3.96 -3.42 19.88
C GLY A 133 -2.98 -4.27 20.68
N ALA A 134 -2.99 -5.58 20.49
CA ALA A 134 -2.07 -6.49 21.16
C ALA A 134 -0.60 -6.32 20.71
N PHE A 135 -0.35 -5.91 19.47
CA PHE A 135 1.00 -5.74 18.92
C PHE A 135 1.30 -4.33 18.40
N MET A 136 0.29 -3.49 18.26
CA MET A 136 0.42 -2.07 17.92
C MET A 136 -0.43 -1.20 18.86
N PRO A 137 -0.11 -1.16 20.16
CA PRO A 137 -0.92 -0.43 21.13
C PRO A 137 -0.99 1.06 20.80
N GLY A 138 -2.21 1.62 20.89
CA GLY A 138 -2.46 3.04 20.61
C GLY A 138 -2.40 3.45 19.13
N ARG A 139 -2.13 2.52 18.21
CA ARG A 139 -2.10 2.82 16.79
C ARG A 139 -3.51 2.89 16.22
N ILE A 140 -3.81 3.99 15.53
CA ILE A 140 -5.04 4.13 14.76
C ILE A 140 -4.89 3.34 13.46
N PHE A 141 -5.94 2.62 13.08
CA PHE A 141 -6.03 1.97 11.78
C PHE A 141 -7.38 2.30 11.12
N HIS A 142 -7.39 2.25 9.80
CA HIS A 142 -8.57 2.47 8.99
C HIS A 142 -9.11 1.14 8.47
N THR A 143 -10.41 1.08 8.24
CA THR A 143 -11.07 -0.11 7.68
C THR A 143 -11.71 0.22 6.34
N VAL A 144 -11.56 -0.70 5.39
CA VAL A 144 -12.30 -0.71 4.13
C VAL A 144 -13.05 -2.03 4.07
N ASN A 145 -14.36 -1.95 4.05
CA ASN A 145 -15.20 -3.15 4.01
C ASN A 145 -15.06 -3.88 2.66
N GLU A 146 -15.35 -5.17 2.67
CA GLU A 146 -15.46 -5.91 1.43
C GLU A 146 -16.63 -5.36 0.61
N ASP A 147 -16.36 -4.98 -0.64
CA ASP A 147 -17.32 -4.31 -1.49
C ASP A 147 -17.33 -4.93 -2.88
N PRO A 148 -18.46 -5.54 -3.30
CA PRO A 148 -18.61 -6.09 -4.65
C PRO A 148 -18.43 -5.05 -5.76
N GLY A 149 -18.58 -3.75 -5.46
CA GLY A 149 -18.32 -2.65 -6.38
C GLY A 149 -16.90 -2.64 -6.91
N VAL A 150 -15.93 -2.99 -6.05
CA VAL A 150 -14.51 -3.07 -6.44
C VAL A 150 -14.30 -4.14 -7.51
N ALA A 151 -14.86 -5.34 -7.30
CA ALA A 151 -14.75 -6.42 -8.29
C ALA A 151 -15.45 -6.05 -9.60
N ARG A 152 -16.62 -5.41 -9.55
CA ARG A 152 -17.34 -4.94 -10.74
C ARG A 152 -16.55 -3.91 -11.54
N ALA A 153 -15.91 -2.95 -10.88
CA ALA A 153 -15.03 -1.97 -11.53
C ALA A 153 -13.85 -2.66 -12.22
N ALA A 154 -13.19 -3.57 -11.53
CA ALA A 154 -12.05 -4.33 -12.07
C ALA A 154 -12.44 -5.16 -13.32
N LEU A 155 -13.59 -5.84 -13.30
CA LEU A 155 -14.10 -6.59 -14.47
C LEU A 155 -14.38 -5.70 -15.68
N ARG A 156 -14.64 -4.42 -15.47
CA ARG A 156 -14.85 -3.42 -16.53
C ARG A 156 -13.57 -2.68 -16.92
N ALA A 157 -12.43 -3.07 -16.37
CA ALA A 157 -11.15 -2.37 -16.51
C ALA A 157 -11.24 -0.87 -16.15
N GLN A 158 -12.07 -0.53 -15.16
CA GLN A 158 -12.27 0.83 -14.66
C GLN A 158 -11.55 0.99 -13.32
N ALA A 159 -10.91 2.13 -13.10
CA ALA A 159 -10.34 2.45 -11.81
C ALA A 159 -11.43 2.92 -10.83
N LEU A 160 -11.23 2.66 -9.52
CA LEU A 160 -12.07 3.26 -8.49
C LEU A 160 -11.90 4.80 -8.53
N GLY A 161 -13.02 5.52 -8.41
CA GLY A 161 -13.04 6.98 -8.54
C GLY A 161 -13.38 7.48 -9.94
N GLU A 162 -13.36 6.62 -10.98
CA GLU A 162 -13.91 6.98 -12.29
C GLU A 162 -15.44 7.09 -12.23
N LYS A 163 -16.01 7.82 -13.22
CA LYS A 163 -17.47 7.98 -13.31
C LYS A 163 -18.18 6.62 -13.37
N GLY A 164 -19.10 6.39 -12.44
CA GLY A 164 -19.89 5.14 -12.38
C GLY A 164 -19.23 4.00 -11.59
N THR A 165 -18.09 4.24 -10.94
CA THR A 165 -17.43 3.23 -10.07
C THR A 165 -17.55 3.55 -8.58
N ARG A 166 -18.34 4.58 -8.23
CA ARG A 166 -18.52 4.95 -6.82
C ARG A 166 -19.16 3.80 -6.02
N CYS A 167 -18.56 3.47 -4.88
CA CYS A 167 -18.98 2.39 -4.00
C CYS A 167 -18.49 2.68 -2.57
N GLN A 168 -18.91 1.90 -1.58
CA GLN A 168 -18.52 2.14 -0.18
C GLN A 168 -16.99 2.13 0.01
N ALA A 169 -16.28 1.27 -0.70
CA ALA A 169 -14.82 1.24 -0.66
C ALA A 169 -14.21 2.55 -1.17
N THR A 170 -14.78 3.16 -2.21
CA THR A 170 -14.34 4.47 -2.73
C THR A 170 -14.51 5.55 -1.66
N ASP A 171 -15.69 5.61 -1.04
CA ASP A 171 -16.00 6.62 -0.02
C ASP A 171 -15.06 6.47 1.20
N ALA A 172 -14.78 5.24 1.61
CA ALA A 172 -13.83 4.96 2.69
C ALA A 172 -12.40 5.40 2.35
N LEU A 173 -11.93 5.11 1.13
CA LEU A 173 -10.59 5.52 0.68
C LEU A 173 -10.48 7.04 0.56
N GLU A 174 -11.49 7.73 0.04
CA GLU A 174 -11.54 9.20 -0.01
C GLU A 174 -11.41 9.82 1.39
N ALA A 175 -12.16 9.28 2.38
CA ALA A 175 -12.10 9.75 3.76
C ALA A 175 -10.72 9.50 4.42
N ILE A 176 -10.04 8.42 4.07
CA ILE A 176 -8.69 8.12 4.55
C ILE A 176 -7.69 9.10 3.92
N VAL A 177 -7.73 9.26 2.60
CA VAL A 177 -6.79 10.13 1.87
C VAL A 177 -6.94 11.60 2.27
N ALA A 178 -8.17 12.06 2.55
CA ALA A 178 -8.41 13.41 3.03
C ALA A 178 -7.68 13.76 4.34
N GLN A 179 -7.31 12.76 5.14
CA GLN A 179 -6.52 12.97 6.35
C GLN A 179 -5.02 13.18 6.07
N TRP A 180 -4.54 12.73 4.92
CA TRP A 180 -3.13 12.79 4.54
C TRP A 180 -2.80 13.98 3.64
N VAL A 181 -3.77 14.40 2.86
CA VAL A 181 -3.64 15.49 1.89
C VAL A 181 -4.32 16.70 2.47
N PRO A 182 -3.57 17.71 2.94
CA PRO A 182 -4.18 18.97 3.37
C PRO A 182 -5.02 19.54 2.23
N THR A 183 -6.23 19.95 2.53
CA THR A 183 -7.10 20.64 1.58
C THR A 183 -6.37 21.88 1.08
N LEU A 184 -6.26 22.03 -0.21
CA LEU A 184 -5.71 23.22 -0.88
C LEU A 184 -6.66 24.39 -0.73
#